data_eea3fb6644bf69f3f7a807dac7ee710a
#
_entry.id   eea3fb6644bf69f3f7a807dac7ee710a
#
_cell.length_a   1.000
_cell.length_b   1.000
_cell.length_c   1.000
_cell.angle_alpha   90.00
_cell.angle_beta   90.00
_cell.angle_gamma   90.00
#
_symmetry.space_group_name_H-M   'P 1'
#
loop_
_entity.id
_entity.type
_entity.pdbx_description
1 polymer ?
#
loop_
_entity_poly.entity_id
_entity_poly.type
_entity_poly.pdbx_seq_one_letter_code
_entity_poly.pdbx_strand_id
1 'polypeptide(L)'
;MDAGIYLREIAEQFAKLSLEAVLIGNAAAAIQGAPVTTIDIDFLFRNTPSNIVKLKKLAKAMGLVIFNPLYPASQMFRLMRESDTLQVDFCVRISGIRTYESLRSRATPVSFGDKKLLVASMADIIKSKRAAGRPKDLAVLVTLEEVYAKIQAREKAKAPEPEKAI
;
A
#
# COMPACT_ATOMS: atom_id res chain seq x y z
N MET A 1 7.00 15.08 2.45
CA MET A 1 5.56 14.82 2.64
C MET A 1 5.36 14.08 3.97
N ASP A 2 4.51 14.57 4.86
CA ASP A 2 4.05 13.76 6.01
C ASP A 2 2.93 12.83 5.55
N ALA A 3 3.30 11.62 5.17
CA ALA A 3 2.36 10.63 4.66
C ALA A 3 1.25 10.28 5.68
N GLY A 4 1.51 10.43 6.98
CA GLY A 4 0.56 10.09 8.03
C GLY A 4 -0.72 10.93 8.00
N ILE A 5 -0.59 12.23 7.71
CA ILE A 5 -1.75 13.13 7.60
C ILE A 5 -2.63 12.70 6.41
N TYR A 6 -2.04 12.46 5.26
CA TYR A 6 -2.77 12.05 4.05
C TYR A 6 -3.38 10.66 4.18
N LEU A 7 -2.67 9.72 4.81
CA LEU A 7 -3.19 8.38 5.04
C LEU A 7 -4.41 8.36 5.96
N ARG A 8 -4.50 9.30 6.92
CA ARG A 8 -5.70 9.48 7.74
C ARG A 8 -6.88 9.98 6.90
N GLU A 9 -6.67 11.03 6.09
CA GLU A 9 -7.68 11.57 5.17
C GLU A 9 -8.18 10.49 4.20
N ILE A 10 -7.26 9.74 3.61
CA ILE A 10 -7.57 8.61 2.70
C ILE A 10 -8.36 7.52 3.43
N ALA A 11 -7.96 7.13 4.64
CA ALA A 11 -8.63 6.10 5.42
C ALA A 11 -10.10 6.47 5.74
N GLU A 12 -10.36 7.72 6.04
CA GLU A 12 -11.73 8.24 6.24
C GLU A 12 -12.57 8.07 4.98
N GLN A 13 -12.02 8.44 3.81
CA GLN A 13 -12.74 8.31 2.55
C GLN A 13 -12.93 6.86 2.14
N PHE A 14 -11.92 5.99 2.36
CA PHE A 14 -12.07 4.55 2.10
C PHE A 14 -13.19 3.93 2.92
N ALA A 15 -13.28 4.29 4.20
CA ALA A 15 -14.35 3.81 5.08
C ALA A 15 -15.73 4.27 4.61
N LYS A 16 -15.89 5.57 4.27
CA LYS A 16 -17.15 6.15 3.78
C LYS A 16 -17.61 5.51 2.47
N LEU A 17 -16.68 5.22 1.57
CA LEU A 17 -16.98 4.73 0.22
C LEU A 17 -16.93 3.22 0.11
N SER A 18 -16.42 2.51 1.12
CA SER A 18 -16.07 1.08 1.04
C SER A 18 -15.18 0.80 -0.17
N LEU A 19 -14.15 1.64 -0.39
CA LEU A 19 -13.23 1.51 -1.51
C LEU A 19 -12.28 0.33 -1.27
N GLU A 20 -12.09 -0.50 -2.29
CA GLU A 20 -11.31 -1.73 -2.19
C GLU A 20 -9.92 -1.53 -2.79
N ALA A 21 -8.94 -1.29 -1.93
CA ALA A 21 -7.53 -1.20 -2.28
C ALA A 21 -6.64 -1.59 -1.08
N VAL A 22 -5.40 -1.95 -1.37
CA VAL A 22 -4.38 -2.31 -0.37
C VAL A 22 -3.21 -1.36 -0.52
N LEU A 23 -2.77 -0.72 0.56
CA LEU A 23 -1.60 0.13 0.58
C LEU A 23 -0.33 -0.70 0.32
N ILE A 24 0.47 -0.25 -0.62
CA ILE A 24 1.70 -0.91 -1.09
C ILE A 24 2.88 0.08 -1.11
N GLY A 25 3.97 -0.30 -1.71
CA GLY A 25 5.10 0.59 -1.96
C GLY A 25 5.87 1.03 -0.72
N ASN A 26 6.57 2.15 -0.84
CA ASN A 26 7.40 2.66 0.25
C ASN A 26 6.57 3.18 1.43
N ALA A 27 5.37 3.71 1.20
CA ALA A 27 4.49 4.12 2.29
C ALA A 27 4.11 2.93 3.19
N ALA A 28 3.76 1.79 2.60
CA ALA A 28 3.47 0.57 3.34
C ALA A 28 4.70 0.02 4.08
N ALA A 29 5.90 0.13 3.50
CA ALA A 29 7.14 -0.27 4.15
C ALA A 29 7.50 0.64 5.34
N ALA A 30 7.35 1.96 5.17
CA ALA A 30 7.63 2.93 6.23
C ALA A 30 6.75 2.72 7.47
N ILE A 31 5.46 2.43 7.29
CA ILE A 31 4.53 2.11 8.38
C ILE A 31 5.00 0.89 9.20
N GLN A 32 5.68 -0.04 8.56
CA GLN A 32 6.23 -1.25 9.20
C GLN A 32 7.65 -1.02 9.75
N GLY A 33 8.12 0.22 9.78
CA GLY A 33 9.38 0.63 10.38
C GLY A 33 10.57 0.64 9.45
N ALA A 34 10.38 0.55 8.12
CA ALA A 34 11.48 0.72 7.18
C ALA A 34 11.88 2.20 7.06
N PRO A 35 13.18 2.53 7.15
CA PRO A 35 13.68 3.90 7.00
C PRO A 35 13.74 4.29 5.51
N VAL A 36 12.60 4.34 4.87
CA VAL A 36 12.43 4.70 3.46
C VAL A 36 11.56 5.94 3.34
N THR A 37 11.86 6.78 2.35
CA THR A 37 11.04 7.94 2.01
C THR A 37 10.10 7.61 0.86
N THR A 38 8.98 8.33 0.81
CA THR A 38 8.04 8.28 -0.31
C THR A 38 7.62 9.68 -0.69
N ILE A 39 7.42 9.91 -1.98
CA ILE A 39 6.85 11.14 -2.55
C ILE A 39 5.41 10.91 -3.05
N ASP A 40 5.01 9.67 -3.14
CA ASP A 40 3.70 9.20 -3.59
C ASP A 40 3.16 8.13 -2.63
N ILE A 41 1.85 7.92 -2.68
CA ILE A 41 1.16 6.89 -1.92
C ILE A 41 0.58 5.92 -2.92
N ASP A 42 1.03 4.65 -2.85
CA ASP A 42 0.64 3.62 -3.81
C ASP A 42 -0.39 2.65 -3.22
N PHE A 43 -1.40 2.32 -3.99
CA PHE A 43 -2.38 1.28 -3.67
C PHE A 43 -2.47 0.24 -4.79
N LEU A 44 -2.59 -1.04 -4.43
CA LEU A 44 -3.12 -2.04 -5.36
C LEU A 44 -4.65 -1.96 -5.31
N PHE A 45 -5.26 -1.70 -6.46
CA PHE A 45 -6.66 -1.35 -6.62
C PHE A 45 -7.46 -2.51 -7.23
N ARG A 46 -8.61 -2.85 -6.64
CA ARG A 46 -9.52 -3.83 -7.23
C ARG A 46 -10.25 -3.20 -8.42
N ASN A 47 -9.89 -3.61 -9.62
CA ASN A 47 -10.42 -3.03 -10.86
C ASN A 47 -11.80 -3.58 -11.21
N THR A 48 -12.83 -3.01 -10.59
CA THR A 48 -14.23 -3.29 -10.91
C THR A 48 -14.98 -1.99 -11.24
N PRO A 49 -16.04 -2.04 -12.07
CA PRO A 49 -16.84 -0.84 -12.41
C PRO A 49 -17.33 -0.11 -11.15
N SER A 50 -17.80 -0.84 -10.15
CA SER A 50 -18.26 -0.27 -8.88
C SER A 50 -17.13 0.44 -8.14
N ASN A 51 -15.95 -0.16 -8.08
CA ASN A 51 -14.80 0.42 -7.38
C ASN A 51 -14.24 1.65 -8.11
N ILE A 52 -14.30 1.69 -9.44
CA ILE A 52 -13.95 2.87 -10.25
C ILE A 52 -14.89 4.05 -9.93
N VAL A 53 -16.19 3.80 -9.75
CA VAL A 53 -17.14 4.84 -9.31
C VAL A 53 -16.76 5.39 -7.93
N LYS A 54 -16.36 4.51 -7.01
CA LYS A 54 -15.88 4.92 -5.67
C LYS A 54 -14.60 5.74 -5.74
N LEU A 55 -13.65 5.37 -6.62
CA LEU A 55 -12.42 6.13 -6.85
C LEU A 55 -12.71 7.56 -7.33
N LYS A 56 -13.66 7.73 -8.26
CA LYS A 56 -14.09 9.06 -8.72
C LYS A 56 -14.72 9.90 -7.59
N LYS A 57 -15.49 9.27 -6.71
CA LYS A 57 -16.06 9.93 -5.54
C LYS A 57 -14.98 10.34 -4.53
N LEU A 58 -13.99 9.48 -4.31
CA LEU A 58 -12.82 9.78 -3.47
C LEU A 58 -12.06 11.00 -4.02
N ALA A 59 -11.76 10.99 -5.31
CA ALA A 59 -11.05 12.11 -5.95
C ALA A 59 -11.80 13.42 -5.74
N LYS A 60 -13.11 13.43 -5.98
CA LYS A 60 -13.96 14.61 -5.76
C LYS A 60 -13.95 15.07 -4.31
N ALA A 61 -14.09 14.14 -3.36
CA ALA A 61 -14.14 14.46 -1.93
C ALA A 61 -12.82 15.05 -1.40
N MET A 62 -11.70 14.63 -1.96
CA MET A 62 -10.36 15.09 -1.58
C MET A 62 -9.81 16.22 -2.46
N GLY A 63 -10.57 16.71 -3.43
CA GLY A 63 -10.10 17.74 -4.38
C GLY A 63 -8.96 17.27 -5.28
N LEU A 64 -8.93 15.98 -5.62
CA LEU A 64 -7.91 15.37 -6.47
C LEU A 64 -8.38 15.29 -7.93
N VAL A 65 -7.45 15.50 -8.87
CA VAL A 65 -7.66 15.29 -10.30
C VAL A 65 -7.15 13.91 -10.69
N ILE A 66 -7.92 13.18 -11.49
CA ILE A 66 -7.57 11.82 -11.93
C ILE A 66 -6.88 11.88 -13.30
N PHE A 67 -5.73 11.25 -13.40
CA PHE A 67 -4.99 11.01 -14.62
C PHE A 67 -4.85 9.50 -14.88
N ASN A 68 -4.78 9.10 -16.13
CA ASN A 68 -4.47 7.74 -16.55
C ASN A 68 -3.12 7.74 -17.29
N PRO A 69 -2.00 7.77 -16.57
CA PRO A 69 -0.68 7.80 -17.20
C PRO A 69 -0.44 6.52 -17.99
N LEU A 70 0.15 6.68 -19.16
CA LEU A 70 0.50 5.58 -20.07
C LEU A 70 -0.70 4.76 -20.60
N TYR A 71 -1.93 5.29 -20.52
CA TYR A 71 -3.08 4.62 -21.14
C TYR A 71 -2.90 4.56 -22.69
N PRO A 72 -3.21 3.42 -23.35
CA PRO A 72 -3.78 2.18 -22.81
C PRO A 72 -2.75 1.16 -22.28
N ALA A 73 -1.45 1.45 -22.35
CA ALA A 73 -0.39 0.52 -21.94
C ALA A 73 -0.42 0.21 -20.42
N SER A 74 -0.96 1.11 -19.62
CA SER A 74 -1.16 0.94 -18.17
C SER A 74 -2.59 1.27 -17.78
N GLN A 75 -3.15 0.52 -16.83
CA GLN A 75 -4.46 0.78 -16.23
C GLN A 75 -4.32 1.42 -14.84
N MET A 76 -3.26 2.16 -14.61
CA MET A 76 -3.03 2.90 -13.37
C MET A 76 -3.84 4.20 -13.37
N PHE A 77 -4.42 4.53 -12.22
CA PHE A 77 -5.06 5.81 -11.97
C PHE A 77 -4.17 6.64 -11.04
N ARG A 78 -3.68 7.77 -11.50
CA ARG A 78 -2.94 8.74 -10.70
C ARG A 78 -3.86 9.86 -10.27
N LEU A 79 -3.95 10.09 -8.97
CA LEU A 79 -4.70 11.19 -8.39
C LEU A 79 -3.72 12.22 -7.86
N MET A 80 -3.92 13.48 -8.23
CA MET A 80 -3.03 14.58 -7.83
C MET A 80 -3.81 15.77 -7.29
N ARG A 81 -3.25 16.42 -6.28
CA ARG A 81 -3.72 17.69 -5.74
C ARG A 81 -2.56 18.69 -5.74
N GLU A 82 -2.69 19.77 -6.52
CA GLU A 82 -1.60 20.73 -6.71
C GLU A 82 -1.30 21.56 -5.47
N SER A 83 -2.31 21.85 -4.65
CA SER A 83 -2.19 22.75 -3.49
C SER A 83 -1.15 22.29 -2.47
N ASP A 84 -0.91 20.99 -2.35
CA ASP A 84 0.02 20.37 -1.40
C ASP A 84 0.88 19.26 -2.01
N THR A 85 0.90 19.18 -3.33
CA THR A 85 1.67 18.18 -4.11
C THR A 85 1.35 16.72 -3.77
N LEU A 86 0.16 16.45 -3.21
CA LEU A 86 -0.26 15.08 -2.90
C LEU A 86 -0.41 14.27 -4.20
N GLN A 87 0.25 13.13 -4.28
CA GLN A 87 0.09 12.15 -5.33
C GLN A 87 -0.30 10.79 -4.74
N VAL A 88 -1.37 10.22 -5.27
CA VAL A 88 -1.86 8.89 -4.91
C VAL A 88 -2.04 8.06 -6.17
N ASP A 89 -1.35 6.93 -6.24
CA ASP A 89 -1.38 6.04 -7.39
C ASP A 89 -2.17 4.76 -7.07
N PHE A 90 -3.16 4.47 -7.90
CA PHE A 90 -3.96 3.25 -7.82
C PHE A 90 -3.57 2.32 -8.96
N CYS A 91 -2.73 1.34 -8.65
CA CYS A 91 -2.24 0.35 -9.60
C CYS A 91 -3.22 -0.82 -9.70
N VAL A 92 -3.60 -1.20 -10.90
CA VAL A 92 -4.44 -2.40 -11.14
C VAL A 92 -3.63 -3.68 -11.08
N ARG A 93 -2.34 -3.59 -11.39
CA ARG A 93 -1.38 -4.70 -11.35
C ARG A 93 -0.04 -4.23 -10.82
N ILE A 94 0.64 -5.10 -10.08
CA ILE A 94 2.03 -4.90 -9.66
C ILE A 94 2.84 -6.17 -9.88
N SER A 95 4.13 -6.01 -10.15
CA SER A 95 5.04 -7.13 -10.38
C SER A 95 5.08 -8.07 -9.18
N GLY A 96 5.18 -9.38 -9.42
CA GLY A 96 5.30 -10.39 -8.38
C GLY A 96 4.02 -10.73 -7.61
N ILE A 97 2.93 -9.99 -7.80
CA ILE A 97 1.63 -10.23 -7.16
C ILE A 97 0.63 -10.66 -8.22
N ARG A 98 -0.01 -11.82 -8.03
CA ARG A 98 -0.90 -12.41 -9.04
C ARG A 98 -2.22 -11.67 -9.16
N THR A 99 -2.90 -11.41 -8.04
CA THR A 99 -4.23 -10.79 -8.01
C THR A 99 -4.39 -9.88 -6.79
N TYR A 100 -5.33 -8.95 -6.86
CA TYR A 100 -5.76 -8.15 -5.73
C TYR A 100 -6.20 -9.03 -4.54
N GLU A 101 -7.02 -10.04 -4.81
CA GLU A 101 -7.54 -10.94 -3.78
C GLU A 101 -6.43 -11.68 -3.04
N SER A 102 -5.41 -12.12 -3.77
CA SER A 102 -4.26 -12.80 -3.15
C SER A 102 -3.43 -11.88 -2.24
N LEU A 103 -3.27 -10.60 -2.60
CA LEU A 103 -2.60 -9.63 -1.73
C LEU A 103 -3.48 -9.28 -0.54
N ARG A 104 -4.76 -8.99 -0.78
CA ARG A 104 -5.73 -8.64 0.26
C ARG A 104 -5.81 -9.69 1.36
N SER A 105 -5.76 -10.98 1.01
CA SER A 105 -5.83 -12.08 2.00
C SER A 105 -4.65 -12.12 2.98
N ARG A 106 -3.52 -11.49 2.63
CA ARG A 106 -2.30 -11.42 3.47
C ARG A 106 -2.06 -10.01 4.03
N ALA A 107 -2.87 -9.03 3.63
CA ALA A 107 -2.75 -7.67 4.10
C ALA A 107 -3.28 -7.52 5.53
N THR A 108 -2.65 -6.64 6.30
CA THR A 108 -3.01 -6.37 7.68
C THR A 108 -3.74 -5.04 7.80
N PRO A 109 -4.85 -4.94 8.55
CA PRO A 109 -5.50 -3.67 8.82
C PRO A 109 -4.65 -2.85 9.82
N VAL A 110 -4.27 -1.63 9.41
CA VAL A 110 -3.52 -0.68 10.23
C VAL A 110 -4.38 0.55 10.49
N SER A 111 -4.38 1.04 11.72
CA SER A 111 -5.19 2.20 12.14
C SER A 111 -4.55 3.52 11.77
N PHE A 112 -5.36 4.41 11.19
CA PHE A 112 -5.04 5.81 10.91
C PHE A 112 -6.15 6.68 11.53
N GLY A 113 -5.94 7.11 12.76
CA GLY A 113 -7.01 7.64 13.59
C GLY A 113 -7.98 6.53 14.02
N ASP A 114 -9.28 6.75 13.81
CA ASP A 114 -10.36 5.79 14.09
C ASP A 114 -10.70 4.86 12.90
N LYS A 115 -10.07 5.06 11.75
CA LYS A 115 -10.26 4.25 10.53
C LYS A 115 -9.04 3.38 10.24
N LYS A 116 -9.23 2.38 9.38
CA LYS A 116 -8.17 1.43 9.01
C LYS A 116 -8.00 1.36 7.51
N LEU A 117 -6.75 1.16 7.10
CA LEU A 117 -6.39 0.75 5.74
C LEU A 117 -5.79 -0.65 5.77
N LEU A 118 -6.01 -1.42 4.72
CA LEU A 118 -5.28 -2.66 4.50
C LEU A 118 -3.88 -2.32 4.00
N VAL A 119 -2.87 -2.88 4.64
CA VAL A 119 -1.45 -2.65 4.33
C VAL A 119 -0.82 -3.97 3.93
N ALA A 120 -0.14 -3.99 2.79
CA ALA A 120 0.58 -5.17 2.32
C ALA A 120 1.67 -5.59 3.31
N SER A 121 1.90 -6.88 3.45
CA SER A 121 2.99 -7.39 4.28
C SER A 121 4.37 -6.98 3.75
N MET A 122 5.37 -6.86 4.63
CA MET A 122 6.75 -6.58 4.21
C MET A 122 7.26 -7.63 3.21
N ALA A 123 6.88 -8.89 3.38
CA ALA A 123 7.22 -9.96 2.45
C ALA A 123 6.67 -9.72 1.03
N ASP A 124 5.41 -9.30 0.92
CA ASP A 124 4.78 -8.99 -0.37
C ASP A 124 5.39 -7.74 -1.03
N ILE A 125 5.76 -6.73 -0.24
CA ILE A 125 6.45 -5.52 -0.74
C ILE A 125 7.82 -5.89 -1.32
N ILE A 126 8.62 -6.67 -0.58
CA ILE A 126 9.93 -7.16 -1.03
C ILE A 126 9.78 -7.99 -2.32
N LYS A 127 8.83 -8.92 -2.33
CA LYS A 127 8.54 -9.76 -3.51
C LYS A 127 8.20 -8.91 -4.74
N SER A 128 7.35 -7.91 -4.58
CA SER A 128 6.95 -7.02 -5.67
C SER A 128 8.11 -6.20 -6.19
N LYS A 129 8.92 -5.60 -5.31
CA LYS A 129 10.09 -4.80 -5.70
C LYS A 129 11.16 -5.64 -6.39
N ARG A 130 11.42 -6.85 -5.89
CA ARG A 130 12.36 -7.78 -6.53
C ARG A 130 11.90 -8.17 -7.93
N ALA A 131 10.62 -8.48 -8.09
CA ALA A 131 10.03 -8.83 -9.38
C ALA A 131 9.98 -7.64 -10.36
N ALA A 132 9.82 -6.42 -9.89
CA ALA A 132 9.87 -5.21 -10.70
C ALA A 132 11.27 -4.90 -11.21
N GLY A 133 12.31 -5.16 -10.41
CA GLY A 133 13.72 -5.06 -10.78
C GLY A 133 14.21 -3.68 -11.20
N ARG A 134 13.41 -2.61 -10.95
CA ARG A 134 13.83 -1.26 -11.31
C ARG A 134 14.98 -0.80 -10.39
N PRO A 135 15.91 0.05 -10.86
CA PRO A 135 17.03 0.52 -10.03
C PRO A 135 16.59 1.08 -8.68
N LYS A 136 15.51 1.88 -8.65
CA LYS A 136 14.93 2.44 -7.43
C LYS A 136 14.37 1.37 -6.47
N ASP A 137 13.85 0.26 -6.99
CA ASP A 137 13.32 -0.84 -6.18
C ASP A 137 14.46 -1.67 -5.59
N LEU A 138 15.48 -1.96 -6.39
CA LEU A 138 16.67 -2.71 -5.95
C LEU A 138 17.45 -1.95 -4.88
N ALA A 139 17.54 -0.62 -5.00
CA ALA A 139 18.26 0.23 -4.04
C ALA A 139 17.73 0.13 -2.60
N VAL A 140 16.45 -0.16 -2.39
CA VAL A 140 15.85 -0.25 -1.06
C VAL A 140 15.71 -1.69 -0.55
N LEU A 141 15.94 -2.71 -1.38
CA LEU A 141 15.69 -4.11 -1.00
C LEU A 141 16.47 -4.55 0.22
N VAL A 142 17.76 -4.25 0.31
CA VAL A 142 18.60 -4.64 1.46
C VAL A 142 17.99 -4.11 2.76
N THR A 143 17.63 -2.83 2.79
CA THR A 143 16.99 -2.19 3.93
C THR A 143 15.68 -2.86 4.32
N LEU A 144 14.83 -3.19 3.33
CA LEU A 144 13.55 -3.86 3.59
C LEU A 144 13.75 -5.28 4.12
N GLU A 145 14.70 -6.01 3.60
CA GLU A 145 15.04 -7.38 4.05
C GLU A 145 15.55 -7.39 5.50
N GLU A 146 16.39 -6.42 5.88
CA GLU A 146 16.84 -6.25 7.28
C GLU A 146 15.67 -5.95 8.23
N VAL A 147 14.75 -5.06 7.83
CA VAL A 147 13.57 -4.76 8.63
C VAL A 147 12.66 -5.97 8.73
N TYR A 148 12.46 -6.69 7.64
CA TYR A 148 11.65 -7.91 7.63
C TYR A 148 12.22 -8.98 8.56
N ALA A 149 13.54 -9.20 8.55
CA ALA A 149 14.20 -10.12 9.47
C ALA A 149 13.95 -9.75 10.95
N LYS A 150 13.99 -8.46 11.28
CA LYS A 150 13.67 -7.95 12.63
C LYS A 150 12.20 -8.19 13.01
N ILE A 151 11.27 -7.98 12.07
CA ILE A 151 9.84 -8.26 12.28
C ILE A 151 9.64 -9.75 12.60
N GLN A 152 10.20 -10.65 11.78
CA GLN A 152 10.10 -12.09 11.98
C GLN A 152 10.71 -12.55 13.31
N ALA A 153 11.85 -11.99 13.71
CA ALA A 153 12.48 -12.31 15.00
C ALA A 153 11.58 -11.90 16.19
N ARG A 154 10.92 -10.75 16.11
CA ARG A 154 9.96 -10.28 17.14
C ARG A 154 8.72 -11.15 17.20
N GLU A 155 8.19 -11.58 16.07
CA GLU A 155 7.03 -12.48 16.02
C GLU A 155 7.33 -13.84 16.61
N LYS A 156 8.49 -14.42 16.29
CA LYS A 156 8.96 -15.68 16.90
C LYS A 156 9.14 -15.58 18.41
N ALA A 157 9.66 -14.48 18.92
CA ALA A 157 9.84 -14.25 20.35
C ALA A 157 8.52 -14.07 21.12
N LYS A 158 7.43 -13.70 20.42
CA LYS A 158 6.08 -13.55 21.00
C LYS A 158 5.24 -14.82 20.91
N ALA A 159 5.63 -15.80 20.10
CA ALA A 159 4.94 -17.07 20.00
C ALA A 159 5.08 -17.83 21.33
N PRO A 160 3.98 -18.38 21.92
CA PRO A 160 4.09 -19.20 23.12
C PRO A 160 4.93 -20.44 22.83
N GLU A 161 5.78 -20.85 23.82
CA GLU A 161 6.50 -22.09 23.70
C GLU A 161 5.50 -23.24 23.49
N PRO A 162 5.82 -24.19 22.58
CA PRO A 162 4.96 -25.36 22.43
C PRO A 162 4.88 -26.10 23.75
N GLU A 163 3.66 -26.25 24.25
CA GLU A 163 3.36 -27.01 25.46
C GLU A 163 3.98 -28.41 25.31
N LYS A 164 5.00 -28.72 26.14
CA LYS A 164 5.61 -30.03 26.14
C LYS A 164 4.53 -31.00 26.58
N ALA A 165 4.00 -31.76 25.61
CA ALA A 165 3.16 -32.90 25.91
C ALA A 165 3.94 -33.86 26.83
N ILE A 166 3.41 -34.09 28.02
CA ILE A 166 3.88 -35.08 29.00
C ILE A 166 3.39 -36.45 28.56
#